data_32c68848ebf4f221e483250a6e97462a
#
_entry.id   32c68848ebf4f221e483250a6e97462a
#
_cell.length_a   1.000
_cell.length_b   1.000
_cell.length_c   1.000
_cell.angle_alpha   90.00
_cell.angle_beta   90.00
_cell.angle_gamma   90.00
#
_symmetry.space_group_name_H-M   'P 1'
#
loop_
_entity.id
_entity.type
_entity.pdbx_description
1 polymer ?
#
loop_
_entity_poly.entity_id
_entity_poly.type
_entity_poly.pdbx_seq_one_letter_code
_entity_poly.pdbx_strand_id
1 'polypeptide(L)'
;GTIILKDKNGTVVDNLQYPSAMSRTSYARTTDGGNEWGWTSTPTPEASNATSVFASERLDAPVVDKGSTIFKNSLSFKVTSPEGARLMYTTDGSLPAAPKSGTDYKGTEATKESKDGRFTFNNTTNLTLRLYKNGYLPSVPVTRSYIKTSSNYTLPIISIVGDKKYFTDPKIGIDCDGDGTNGKVASYTGGSPRNYAQEWDRPVNFSYISSD
;
A
#
# COMPACT_ATOMS: atom_id res chain seq x y z
N GLY A 1 -4.38 12.75 20.67
CA GLY A 1 -4.61 14.17 20.40
C GLY A 1 -6.06 14.57 20.56
N THR A 2 -6.34 15.87 20.48
CA THR A 2 -7.70 16.42 20.60
C THR A 2 -7.98 17.35 19.42
N ILE A 3 -9.14 17.18 18.80
CA ILE A 3 -9.68 18.10 17.79
C ILE A 3 -10.92 18.77 18.36
N ILE A 4 -11.02 20.07 18.25
CA ILE A 4 -12.15 20.87 18.74
C ILE A 4 -12.72 21.69 17.58
N LEU A 5 -14.01 21.50 17.29
CA LEU A 5 -14.76 22.32 16.36
C LEU A 5 -15.51 23.39 17.13
N LYS A 6 -15.35 24.66 16.73
CA LYS A 6 -16.05 25.80 17.33
C LYS A 6 -16.88 26.54 16.30
N ASP A 7 -17.99 27.10 16.71
CA ASP A 7 -18.75 28.02 15.89
C ASP A 7 -18.07 29.40 15.76
N LYS A 8 -18.67 30.32 14.99
CA LYS A 8 -18.16 31.68 14.81
C LYS A 8 -18.08 32.52 16.10
N ASN A 9 -18.77 32.13 17.15
CA ASN A 9 -18.80 32.82 18.45
C ASN A 9 -17.81 32.18 19.45
N GLY A 10 -17.07 31.14 19.04
CA GLY A 10 -16.14 30.41 19.88
C GLY A 10 -16.76 29.29 20.72
N THR A 11 -18.06 29.03 20.56
CA THR A 11 -18.74 27.93 21.27
C THR A 11 -18.31 26.60 20.69
N VAL A 12 -17.98 25.63 21.54
CA VAL A 12 -17.60 24.28 21.11
C VAL A 12 -18.84 23.56 20.56
N VAL A 13 -18.80 23.21 19.28
CA VAL A 13 -19.84 22.46 18.56
C VAL A 13 -19.59 20.97 18.64
N ASP A 14 -18.32 20.57 18.54
CA ASP A 14 -17.89 19.17 18.61
C ASP A 14 -16.46 19.08 19.16
N ASN A 15 -16.13 17.97 19.80
CA ASN A 15 -14.77 17.67 20.21
C ASN A 15 -14.50 16.17 20.08
N LEU A 16 -13.26 15.83 19.79
CA LEU A 16 -12.82 14.46 19.62
C LEU A 16 -11.45 14.27 20.27
N GLN A 17 -11.37 13.33 21.20
CA GLN A 17 -10.10 12.74 21.59
C GLN A 17 -9.82 11.53 20.69
N TYR A 18 -8.70 11.57 19.96
CA TYR A 18 -8.30 10.46 19.12
C TYR A 18 -7.03 9.79 19.65
N PRO A 19 -6.92 8.44 19.52
CA PRO A 19 -5.73 7.70 19.93
C PRO A 19 -4.54 7.99 18.99
N SER A 20 -3.37 7.44 19.28
CA SER A 20 -2.21 7.55 18.41
C SER A 20 -2.53 7.07 17.00
N ALA A 21 -2.14 7.85 16.00
CA ALA A 21 -2.45 7.55 14.60
C ALA A 21 -1.84 6.21 14.15
N MET A 22 -2.65 5.41 13.49
CA MET A 22 -2.18 4.20 12.80
C MET A 22 -1.84 4.56 11.35
N SER A 23 -0.67 4.14 10.88
CA SER A 23 -0.24 4.37 9.50
C SER A 23 -1.29 3.86 8.49
N ARG A 24 -1.57 4.65 7.46
CA ARG A 24 -2.51 4.31 6.36
C ARG A 24 -3.94 4.03 6.82
N THR A 25 -4.42 4.77 7.81
CA THR A 25 -5.80 4.70 8.27
C THR A 25 -6.36 6.10 8.54
N SER A 26 -7.68 6.18 8.59
CA SER A 26 -8.43 7.32 9.08
C SER A 26 -9.18 6.95 10.35
N TYR A 27 -9.30 7.88 11.30
CA TYR A 27 -10.15 7.74 12.46
C TYR A 27 -11.45 8.48 12.16
N ALA A 28 -12.55 7.76 12.02
CA ALA A 28 -13.80 8.30 11.53
C ALA A 28 -15.00 7.82 12.36
N ARG A 29 -16.13 8.52 12.28
CA ARG A 29 -17.38 8.06 12.86
C ARG A 29 -17.80 6.74 12.20
N THR A 30 -18.19 5.74 12.99
CA THR A 30 -18.61 4.42 12.47
C THR A 30 -19.92 4.49 11.72
N THR A 31 -20.75 5.48 12.03
CA THR A 31 -21.96 5.87 11.30
C THR A 31 -21.99 7.37 11.13
N ASP A 32 -22.56 7.86 10.02
CA ASP A 32 -22.66 9.28 9.78
C ASP A 32 -23.48 9.97 10.88
N GLY A 33 -22.93 11.03 11.47
CA GLY A 33 -23.52 11.73 12.60
C GLY A 33 -23.55 10.98 13.93
N GLY A 34 -23.10 9.72 13.97
CA GLY A 34 -23.04 8.90 15.19
C GLY A 34 -21.97 9.36 16.17
N ASN A 35 -22.00 8.85 17.41
CA ASN A 35 -21.05 9.21 18.48
C ASN A 35 -19.87 8.23 18.60
N GLU A 36 -19.93 7.09 17.91
CA GLU A 36 -18.88 6.08 17.94
C GLU A 36 -17.84 6.34 16.86
N TRP A 37 -16.57 6.12 17.21
CA TRP A 37 -15.43 6.33 16.35
C TRP A 37 -14.59 5.08 16.24
N GLY A 38 -14.00 4.86 15.07
CA GLY A 38 -13.13 3.71 14.80
C GLY A 38 -12.07 3.99 13.74
N TRP A 39 -11.10 3.11 13.68
CA TRP A 39 -10.10 3.11 12.62
C TRP A 39 -10.62 2.42 11.38
N THR A 40 -10.41 3.03 10.21
CA THR A 40 -10.69 2.42 8.90
C THR A 40 -9.52 2.56 7.94
N SER A 41 -9.29 1.54 7.14
CA SER A 41 -8.37 1.60 5.98
C SER A 41 -9.09 1.88 4.66
N THR A 42 -10.40 2.09 4.71
CA THR A 42 -11.28 2.40 3.58
C THR A 42 -12.05 3.70 3.83
N PRO A 43 -11.34 4.85 3.92
CA PRO A 43 -11.99 6.14 4.16
C PRO A 43 -12.91 6.50 2.98
N THR A 44 -13.98 7.20 3.28
CA THR A 44 -15.02 7.63 2.34
C THR A 44 -15.15 9.15 2.32
N PRO A 45 -14.14 9.89 1.82
CA PRO A 45 -14.24 11.35 1.76
C PRO A 45 -15.43 11.78 0.90
N GLU A 46 -16.20 12.74 1.41
CA GLU A 46 -17.40 13.28 0.75
C GLU A 46 -18.54 12.26 0.51
N ALA A 47 -18.47 11.09 1.16
CA ALA A 47 -19.48 10.05 1.05
C ALA A 47 -19.79 9.42 2.42
N SER A 48 -20.90 8.66 2.49
CA SER A 48 -21.32 7.98 3.70
C SER A 48 -20.29 6.94 4.18
N ASN A 49 -20.08 6.88 5.50
CA ASN A 49 -19.25 5.88 6.16
C ASN A 49 -19.85 4.46 6.15
N ALA A 50 -21.08 4.29 5.66
CA ALA A 50 -21.77 2.98 5.63
C ALA A 50 -21.01 1.88 4.86
N THR A 51 -20.11 2.25 3.94
CA THR A 51 -19.28 1.31 3.17
C THR A 51 -17.89 1.11 3.75
N SER A 52 -17.52 1.86 4.79
CA SER A 52 -16.24 1.73 5.46
C SER A 52 -16.20 0.48 6.36
N VAL A 53 -15.05 -0.16 6.42
CA VAL A 53 -14.80 -1.28 7.33
C VAL A 53 -13.98 -0.76 8.51
N PHE A 54 -14.56 -0.87 9.71
CA PHE A 54 -13.92 -0.41 10.94
C PHE A 54 -13.35 -1.58 11.74
N ALA A 55 -12.23 -1.35 12.42
CA ALA A 55 -11.61 -2.29 13.32
C ALA A 55 -10.79 -1.55 14.39
N SER A 56 -10.66 -2.15 15.58
CA SER A 56 -9.87 -1.60 16.69
C SER A 56 -8.38 -1.96 16.60
N GLU A 57 -8.07 -3.06 15.94
CA GLU A 57 -6.72 -3.64 15.87
C GLU A 57 -6.26 -3.85 14.43
N ARG A 58 -4.95 -3.81 14.25
CA ARG A 58 -4.29 -4.13 12.99
C ARG A 58 -3.62 -5.49 13.07
N LEU A 59 -3.71 -6.26 11.97
CA LEU A 59 -2.90 -7.46 11.83
C LEU A 59 -1.40 -7.13 11.81
N ASP A 60 -0.62 -7.97 12.45
CA ASP A 60 0.84 -7.95 12.32
C ASP A 60 1.25 -8.17 10.85
N ALA A 61 2.41 -7.66 10.49
CA ALA A 61 2.95 -7.86 9.15
C ALA A 61 3.29 -9.34 8.90
N PRO A 62 3.15 -9.85 7.67
CA PRO A 62 3.59 -11.20 7.34
C PRO A 62 5.10 -11.34 7.57
N VAL A 63 5.51 -12.46 8.16
CA VAL A 63 6.93 -12.75 8.40
C VAL A 63 7.48 -13.55 7.22
N VAL A 64 8.43 -12.94 6.50
CA VAL A 64 9.10 -13.55 5.35
C VAL A 64 10.46 -14.06 5.80
N ASP A 65 10.71 -15.37 5.69
CA ASP A 65 11.96 -15.99 6.14
C ASP A 65 13.17 -15.66 5.24
N LYS A 66 12.91 -15.05 4.06
CA LYS A 66 13.94 -14.63 3.12
C LYS A 66 13.85 -13.14 2.82
N GLY A 67 14.90 -12.39 3.14
CA GLY A 67 15.05 -10.97 2.77
C GLY A 67 15.18 -10.77 1.26
N SER A 68 15.14 -9.49 0.81
CA SER A 68 15.50 -9.16 -0.58
C SER A 68 16.90 -9.68 -0.89
N THR A 69 17.08 -10.37 -2.03
CA THR A 69 18.35 -11.04 -2.34
C THR A 69 18.51 -11.33 -3.83
N ILE A 70 19.75 -11.65 -4.20
CA ILE A 70 20.11 -12.17 -5.51
C ILE A 70 20.06 -13.69 -5.48
N PHE A 71 19.69 -14.33 -6.60
CA PHE A 71 19.73 -15.78 -6.74
C PHE A 71 20.06 -16.20 -8.17
N LYS A 72 20.60 -17.43 -8.35
CA LYS A 72 21.06 -17.92 -9.67
C LYS A 72 20.05 -18.84 -10.36
N ASN A 73 19.53 -19.84 -9.69
CA ASN A 73 18.67 -20.87 -10.30
C ASN A 73 17.20 -20.69 -9.93
N SER A 74 16.81 -21.15 -8.77
CA SER A 74 15.49 -20.94 -8.19
C SER A 74 15.61 -20.51 -6.74
N LEU A 75 14.62 -19.79 -6.25
CA LEU A 75 14.55 -19.32 -4.88
C LEU A 75 13.23 -19.81 -4.27
N SER A 76 13.32 -20.64 -3.23
CA SER A 76 12.16 -21.09 -2.46
C SER A 76 12.25 -20.58 -1.03
N PHE A 77 11.12 -20.13 -0.50
CA PHE A 77 11.03 -19.58 0.86
C PHE A 77 9.60 -19.68 1.39
N LYS A 78 9.42 -19.36 2.68
CA LYS A 78 8.13 -19.38 3.37
C LYS A 78 7.77 -18.03 3.95
N VAL A 79 6.47 -17.74 3.92
CA VAL A 79 5.84 -16.61 4.59
C VAL A 79 4.93 -17.15 5.69
N THR A 80 5.12 -16.68 6.90
CA THR A 80 4.28 -17.04 8.05
C THR A 80 3.24 -15.95 8.30
N SER A 81 2.01 -16.37 8.55
CA SER A 81 0.87 -15.53 8.84
C SER A 81 0.18 -15.96 10.13
N PRO A 82 -0.44 -15.07 10.90
CA PRO A 82 -1.30 -15.44 12.02
C PRO A 82 -2.45 -16.35 11.58
N GLU A 83 -2.92 -17.19 12.49
CA GLU A 83 -4.04 -18.09 12.24
C GLU A 83 -5.30 -17.35 11.76
N GLY A 84 -5.95 -17.89 10.74
CA GLY A 84 -7.16 -17.32 10.13
C GLY A 84 -6.91 -16.08 9.27
N ALA A 85 -5.68 -15.61 9.14
CA ALA A 85 -5.35 -14.54 8.22
C ALA A 85 -5.16 -15.06 6.79
N ARG A 86 -5.67 -14.31 5.81
CA ARG A 86 -5.49 -14.59 4.38
C ARG A 86 -4.29 -13.82 3.85
N LEU A 87 -3.35 -14.52 3.24
CA LEU A 87 -2.14 -13.95 2.67
C LEU A 87 -2.37 -13.59 1.19
N MET A 88 -2.52 -12.30 0.94
CA MET A 88 -2.64 -11.76 -0.42
C MET A 88 -1.31 -11.21 -0.91
N TYR A 89 -1.03 -11.36 -2.20
CA TYR A 89 0.22 -10.88 -2.79
C TYR A 89 0.07 -10.38 -4.22
N THR A 90 1.02 -9.54 -4.63
CA THR A 90 1.23 -9.08 -6.01
C THR A 90 2.70 -9.28 -6.38
N THR A 91 2.99 -9.29 -7.68
CA THR A 91 4.34 -9.40 -8.21
C THR A 91 4.72 -8.26 -9.17
N ASP A 92 3.90 -7.22 -9.21
CA ASP A 92 4.03 -6.05 -10.09
C ASP A 92 4.28 -4.72 -9.35
N GLY A 93 4.52 -4.80 -8.02
CA GLY A 93 4.72 -3.63 -7.16
C GLY A 93 3.44 -2.96 -6.67
N SER A 94 2.27 -3.38 -7.14
CA SER A 94 0.98 -2.87 -6.65
C SER A 94 0.69 -3.35 -5.22
N LEU A 95 -0.18 -2.63 -4.51
CA LEU A 95 -0.64 -3.06 -3.19
C LEU A 95 -1.65 -4.20 -3.34
N PRO A 96 -1.45 -5.36 -2.69
CA PRO A 96 -2.44 -6.44 -2.69
C PRO A 96 -3.81 -5.97 -2.21
N ALA A 97 -4.84 -6.20 -3.00
CA ALA A 97 -6.22 -5.86 -2.68
C ALA A 97 -6.81 -6.81 -1.62
N ALA A 98 -7.85 -6.34 -0.92
CA ALA A 98 -8.59 -7.17 0.02
C ALA A 98 -9.26 -8.35 -0.70
N PRO A 99 -9.32 -9.54 -0.08
CA PRO A 99 -10.06 -10.67 -0.63
C PRO A 99 -11.56 -10.32 -0.69
N LYS A 100 -12.21 -10.64 -1.82
CA LYS A 100 -13.67 -10.57 -1.92
C LYS A 100 -14.29 -11.70 -1.12
N SER A 101 -15.52 -11.53 -0.64
CA SER A 101 -16.28 -12.59 -0.01
C SER A 101 -16.58 -13.71 -1.03
N GLY A 102 -16.31 -14.97 -0.64
CA GLY A 102 -16.49 -16.16 -1.49
C GLY A 102 -15.20 -16.95 -1.68
N THR A 103 -15.32 -18.16 -2.17
CA THR A 103 -14.21 -19.11 -2.36
C THR A 103 -13.32 -18.74 -3.55
N ASP A 104 -13.83 -17.97 -4.51
CA ASP A 104 -13.13 -17.58 -5.72
C ASP A 104 -12.82 -16.09 -5.70
N TYR A 105 -11.76 -15.71 -4.97
CA TYR A 105 -11.21 -14.39 -5.12
C TYR A 105 -10.51 -14.28 -6.49
N LYS A 106 -11.26 -13.76 -7.45
CA LYS A 106 -10.64 -13.13 -8.64
C LYS A 106 -10.42 -11.67 -8.30
N GLY A 107 -9.27 -11.39 -7.68
CA GLY A 107 -8.80 -10.02 -7.46
C GLY A 107 -8.71 -9.22 -8.75
N THR A 108 -8.17 -8.03 -8.67
CA THR A 108 -7.53 -7.43 -9.85
C THR A 108 -6.54 -8.46 -10.39
N GLU A 109 -6.31 -8.54 -11.69
CA GLU A 109 -5.40 -9.53 -12.31
C GLU A 109 -4.04 -9.66 -11.60
N ALA A 110 -3.61 -8.58 -10.91
CA ALA A 110 -2.38 -8.51 -10.15
C ALA A 110 -2.41 -9.19 -8.77
N THR A 111 -3.56 -9.21 -8.05
CA THR A 111 -3.62 -9.75 -6.69
C THR A 111 -3.96 -11.24 -6.69
N LYS A 112 -3.15 -12.02 -5.99
CA LYS A 112 -3.31 -13.47 -5.80
C LYS A 112 -3.35 -13.80 -4.31
N GLU A 113 -3.88 -14.97 -3.95
CA GLU A 113 -3.85 -15.52 -2.59
C GLU A 113 -2.87 -16.69 -2.50
N SER A 114 -2.03 -16.71 -1.46
CA SER A 114 -1.24 -17.88 -1.10
C SER A 114 -1.92 -18.62 0.05
N LYS A 115 -2.21 -19.89 -0.14
CA LYS A 115 -2.90 -20.74 0.86
C LYS A 115 -1.96 -21.35 1.90
N ASP A 116 -0.72 -21.58 1.52
CA ASP A 116 0.27 -22.29 2.36
C ASP A 116 1.49 -21.43 2.73
N GLY A 117 1.54 -20.20 2.22
CA GLY A 117 2.66 -19.29 2.44
C GLY A 117 3.96 -19.68 1.73
N ARG A 118 3.95 -20.68 0.85
CA ARG A 118 5.16 -21.13 0.13
C ARG A 118 5.29 -20.42 -1.21
N PHE A 119 6.49 -19.98 -1.52
CA PHE A 119 6.83 -19.31 -2.77
C PHE A 119 8.05 -19.95 -3.40
N THR A 120 8.03 -20.07 -4.73
CA THR A 120 9.19 -20.46 -5.53
C THR A 120 9.27 -19.56 -6.75
N PHE A 121 10.38 -18.87 -6.91
CA PHE A 121 10.64 -17.98 -8.04
C PHE A 121 11.81 -18.49 -8.88
N ASN A 122 11.60 -18.46 -10.19
CA ASN A 122 12.59 -18.80 -11.21
C ASN A 122 13.02 -17.57 -12.05
N ASN A 123 12.45 -16.42 -11.77
CA ASN A 123 12.72 -15.14 -12.46
C ASN A 123 12.81 -14.01 -11.45
N THR A 124 13.40 -12.88 -11.84
CA THR A 124 13.36 -11.65 -11.06
C THR A 124 11.93 -11.29 -10.72
N THR A 125 11.65 -11.08 -9.43
CA THR A 125 10.29 -10.86 -8.93
C THR A 125 10.30 -9.85 -7.79
N ASN A 126 9.41 -8.86 -7.86
CA ASN A 126 9.11 -7.95 -6.76
C ASN A 126 7.83 -8.43 -6.08
N LEU A 127 7.96 -9.01 -4.90
CA LEU A 127 6.84 -9.57 -4.15
C LEU A 127 6.35 -8.56 -3.12
N THR A 128 5.08 -8.15 -3.22
CA THR A 128 4.38 -7.37 -2.18
C THR A 128 3.33 -8.25 -1.52
N LEU A 129 3.34 -8.29 -0.20
CA LEU A 129 2.50 -9.15 0.65
C LEU A 129 1.65 -8.30 1.58
N ARG A 130 0.42 -8.73 1.84
CA ARG A 130 -0.47 -8.12 2.83
C ARG A 130 -1.42 -9.15 3.42
N LEU A 131 -1.67 -9.05 4.73
CA LEU A 131 -2.61 -9.93 5.43
C LEU A 131 -3.97 -9.26 5.62
N TYR A 132 -5.01 -10.10 5.54
CA TYR A 132 -6.40 -9.71 5.77
C TYR A 132 -7.08 -10.74 6.68
N LYS A 133 -7.86 -10.26 7.64
CA LYS A 133 -8.69 -11.08 8.54
C LYS A 133 -9.90 -10.25 8.95
N ASN A 134 -11.08 -10.88 9.00
CA ASN A 134 -12.29 -10.19 9.46
C ASN A 134 -12.11 -9.66 10.88
N GLY A 135 -12.61 -8.46 11.14
CA GLY A 135 -12.50 -7.80 12.44
C GLY A 135 -11.16 -7.10 12.70
N TYR A 136 -10.22 -7.14 11.75
CA TYR A 136 -8.91 -6.49 11.84
C TYR A 136 -8.67 -5.51 10.69
N LEU A 137 -7.93 -4.44 10.97
CA LEU A 137 -7.33 -3.65 9.90
C LEU A 137 -6.29 -4.51 9.16
N PRO A 138 -6.18 -4.37 7.83
CA PRO A 138 -5.16 -5.08 7.06
C PRO A 138 -3.75 -4.79 7.58
N SER A 139 -2.86 -5.76 7.50
CA SER A 139 -1.47 -5.58 7.91
C SER A 139 -0.78 -4.44 7.14
N VAL A 140 0.33 -3.94 7.68
CA VAL A 140 1.28 -3.17 6.88
C VAL A 140 1.79 -4.07 5.76
N PRO A 141 1.90 -3.59 4.51
CA PRO A 141 2.45 -4.39 3.42
C PRO A 141 3.95 -4.64 3.62
N VAL A 142 4.41 -5.81 3.19
CA VAL A 142 5.83 -6.18 3.14
C VAL A 142 6.22 -6.39 1.70
N THR A 143 7.24 -5.67 1.22
CA THR A 143 7.78 -5.83 -0.13
C THR A 143 9.19 -6.41 -0.08
N ARG A 144 9.49 -7.34 -0.98
CA ARG A 144 10.81 -7.95 -1.16
C ARG A 144 11.14 -8.02 -2.64
N SER A 145 12.41 -7.76 -2.96
CA SER A 145 12.94 -7.87 -4.32
C SER A 145 13.86 -9.08 -4.42
N TYR A 146 13.52 -9.99 -5.31
CA TYR A 146 14.26 -11.20 -5.59
C TYR A 146 14.80 -11.12 -7.01
N ILE A 147 16.13 -10.97 -7.15
CA ILE A 147 16.77 -10.66 -8.43
C ILE A 147 17.50 -11.90 -8.95
N LYS A 148 16.98 -12.47 -10.04
CA LYS A 148 17.67 -13.58 -10.71
C LYS A 148 18.76 -13.05 -11.63
N THR A 149 19.96 -13.57 -11.47
CA THR A 149 21.09 -13.24 -12.35
C THR A 149 22.10 -14.37 -12.42
N SER A 150 22.75 -14.54 -13.55
CA SER A 150 23.91 -15.39 -13.72
C SER A 150 25.23 -14.68 -13.41
N SER A 151 25.21 -13.34 -13.39
CA SER A 151 26.40 -12.52 -13.15
C SER A 151 26.70 -12.41 -11.65
N ASN A 152 27.96 -12.23 -11.33
CA ASN A 152 28.40 -11.85 -10.00
C ASN A 152 28.50 -10.33 -9.95
N TYR A 153 27.68 -9.69 -9.12
CA TYR A 153 27.78 -8.25 -8.90
C TYR A 153 28.83 -7.98 -7.83
N THR A 154 29.67 -6.99 -8.07
CA THR A 154 30.67 -6.49 -7.12
C THR A 154 30.18 -5.27 -6.36
N LEU A 155 29.12 -4.65 -6.82
CA LEU A 155 28.45 -3.52 -6.19
C LEU A 155 27.09 -3.92 -5.63
N PRO A 156 26.64 -3.29 -4.55
CA PRO A 156 25.31 -3.51 -4.03
C PRO A 156 24.24 -3.07 -5.04
N ILE A 157 23.06 -3.68 -4.92
CA ILE A 157 21.89 -3.34 -5.74
C ILE A 157 20.92 -2.54 -4.90
N ILE A 158 20.46 -1.41 -5.45
CA ILE A 158 19.33 -0.66 -4.92
C ILE A 158 18.11 -1.06 -5.73
N SER A 159 17.08 -1.58 -5.07
CA SER A 159 15.79 -1.86 -5.67
C SER A 159 14.73 -0.90 -5.16
N ILE A 160 14.07 -0.21 -6.08
CA ILE A 160 12.94 0.70 -5.82
C ILE A 160 11.70 0.08 -6.44
N VAL A 161 10.71 -0.23 -5.62
CA VAL A 161 9.46 -0.90 -6.03
C VAL A 161 8.26 -0.05 -5.64
N GLY A 162 7.41 0.24 -6.61
CA GLY A 162 6.16 0.97 -6.43
C GLY A 162 5.09 0.49 -7.41
N ASP A 163 3.85 0.90 -7.18
CA ASP A 163 2.76 0.65 -8.12
C ASP A 163 3.05 1.39 -9.43
N LYS A 164 2.97 0.67 -10.55
CA LYS A 164 3.25 1.21 -11.89
C LYS A 164 2.50 2.50 -12.20
N LYS A 165 1.26 2.64 -11.71
CA LYS A 165 0.45 3.86 -11.90
C LYS A 165 1.11 5.11 -11.33
N TYR A 166 1.89 4.99 -10.25
CA TYR A 166 2.60 6.12 -9.66
C TYR A 166 3.74 6.64 -10.51
N PHE A 167 4.17 5.88 -11.51
CA PHE A 167 5.21 6.28 -12.47
C PHE A 167 4.62 6.74 -13.79
N THR A 168 3.71 5.96 -14.39
CA THR A 168 3.32 6.10 -15.81
C THR A 168 1.86 6.43 -16.06
N ASP A 169 1.01 6.55 -15.04
CA ASP A 169 -0.40 6.93 -15.23
C ASP A 169 -0.48 8.42 -15.63
N PRO A 170 -1.23 8.77 -16.70
CA PRO A 170 -1.30 10.16 -17.17
C PRO A 170 -1.84 11.17 -16.15
N LYS A 171 -2.60 10.72 -15.15
CA LYS A 171 -3.18 11.61 -14.12
C LYS A 171 -2.34 11.75 -12.88
N ILE A 172 -1.67 10.68 -12.46
CA ILE A 172 -1.00 10.62 -11.16
C ILE A 172 0.46 10.14 -11.22
N GLY A 173 0.93 9.68 -12.38
CA GLY A 173 2.31 9.21 -12.54
C GLY A 173 3.33 10.36 -12.55
N ILE A 174 4.47 10.14 -11.93
CA ILE A 174 5.53 11.15 -11.80
C ILE A 174 6.58 11.09 -12.93
N ASP A 175 6.57 10.04 -13.74
CA ASP A 175 7.51 9.81 -14.84
C ASP A 175 6.78 9.77 -16.20
N CYS A 176 5.92 10.75 -16.43
CA CYS A 176 5.19 10.90 -17.69
C CYS A 176 4.76 12.36 -17.93
N ASP A 177 4.39 12.64 -19.18
CA ASP A 177 3.95 13.98 -19.58
C ASP A 177 2.62 14.41 -18.95
N GLY A 178 1.76 13.45 -18.59
CA GLY A 178 0.43 13.72 -18.08
C GLY A 178 -0.62 13.94 -19.19
N ASP A 179 -1.89 14.05 -18.79
CA ASP A 179 -3.02 14.30 -19.68
C ASP A 179 -3.47 15.78 -19.72
N GLY A 180 -2.71 16.67 -19.09
CA GLY A 180 -2.99 18.11 -19.03
C GLY A 180 -4.07 18.51 -18.00
N THR A 181 -4.62 17.57 -17.20
CA THR A 181 -5.68 17.87 -16.21
C THR A 181 -5.10 18.29 -14.86
N ASN A 182 -3.83 18.05 -14.60
CA ASN A 182 -3.17 18.28 -13.33
C ASN A 182 -2.53 19.68 -13.22
N GLY A 183 -3.35 20.70 -13.19
CA GLY A 183 -2.94 22.05 -12.79
C GLY A 183 -1.85 22.72 -13.66
N LYS A 184 -1.73 24.01 -13.53
CA LYS A 184 -0.72 24.81 -14.23
C LYS A 184 0.58 24.83 -13.43
N VAL A 185 1.47 23.88 -13.65
CA VAL A 185 2.87 24.15 -13.34
C VAL A 185 3.47 24.94 -14.50
N ALA A 186 4.15 26.03 -14.19
CA ALA A 186 4.82 26.82 -15.20
C ALA A 186 5.75 25.92 -16.01
N SER A 187 5.38 25.64 -17.25
CA SER A 187 6.27 24.95 -18.17
C SER A 187 7.43 25.88 -18.50
N TYR A 188 8.63 25.39 -18.36
CA TYR A 188 9.85 26.13 -18.74
C TYR A 188 9.89 26.50 -20.23
N THR A 189 8.99 25.94 -21.06
CA THR A 189 8.96 26.10 -22.52
C THR A 189 7.58 26.40 -23.09
N GLY A 190 6.60 26.85 -22.27
CA GLY A 190 5.26 27.21 -22.77
C GLY A 190 4.38 26.04 -23.22
N GLY A 191 4.78 24.79 -22.95
CA GLY A 191 4.00 23.58 -23.22
C GLY A 191 2.99 23.26 -22.11
N SER A 192 2.16 22.22 -22.32
CA SER A 192 1.22 21.70 -21.33
C SER A 192 1.93 21.32 -20.03
N PRO A 193 1.28 21.50 -18.86
CA PRO A 193 1.88 21.08 -17.59
C PRO A 193 2.17 19.57 -17.61
N ARG A 194 3.39 19.22 -17.24
CA ARG A 194 3.86 17.84 -17.27
C ARG A 194 3.91 17.27 -15.87
N ASN A 195 3.53 16.02 -15.71
CA ASN A 195 3.49 15.37 -14.39
C ASN A 195 4.86 15.33 -13.73
N TYR A 196 5.93 15.08 -14.48
CA TYR A 196 7.29 15.04 -13.93
C TYR A 196 7.82 16.41 -13.44
N ALA A 197 7.12 17.50 -13.76
CA ALA A 197 7.44 18.84 -13.25
C ALA A 197 6.65 19.20 -11.99
N GLN A 198 5.79 18.31 -11.50
CA GLN A 198 5.05 18.49 -10.26
C GLN A 198 5.90 18.09 -9.06
N GLU A 199 5.76 18.81 -7.95
CA GLU A 199 6.36 18.45 -6.66
C GLU A 199 5.54 17.35 -5.97
N TRP A 200 5.43 16.19 -6.61
CA TRP A 200 4.64 15.08 -6.09
C TRP A 200 5.51 13.99 -5.49
N ASP A 201 5.13 13.54 -4.31
CA ASP A 201 5.67 12.34 -3.69
C ASP A 201 4.83 11.11 -4.03
N ARG A 202 5.50 9.99 -4.26
CA ARG A 202 4.86 8.68 -4.45
C ARG A 202 5.48 7.65 -3.54
N PRO A 203 4.65 6.80 -2.89
CA PRO A 203 5.16 5.76 -2.02
C PRO A 203 5.90 4.70 -2.81
N VAL A 204 7.13 4.40 -2.39
CA VAL A 204 7.93 3.30 -2.92
C VAL A 204 8.51 2.46 -1.79
N ASN A 205 8.87 1.22 -2.09
CA ASN A 205 9.68 0.38 -1.23
C ASN A 205 11.11 0.42 -1.70
N PHE A 206 12.01 0.66 -0.76
CA PHE A 206 13.45 0.68 -0.99
C PHE A 206 14.07 -0.59 -0.39
N SER A 207 14.88 -1.29 -1.17
CA SER A 207 15.70 -2.40 -0.68
C SER A 207 17.15 -2.21 -1.09
N TYR A 208 18.04 -2.32 -0.11
CA TYR A 208 19.48 -2.44 -0.34
C TYR A 208 19.86 -3.91 -0.28
N ILE A 209 20.49 -4.42 -1.31
CA ILE A 209 20.91 -5.81 -1.44
C ILE A 209 22.42 -5.81 -1.59
N SER A 210 23.14 -6.34 -0.61
CA SER A 210 24.60 -6.45 -0.70
C SER A 210 25.03 -7.41 -1.79
N SER A 211 26.26 -7.30 -2.22
CA SER A 211 26.87 -8.14 -3.25
C SER A 211 27.35 -9.50 -2.72
N ASP A 212 27.37 -9.68 -1.38
CA ASP A 212 27.87 -10.85 -0.67
C ASP A 212 26.77 -11.80 -0.19
#